data_36cf93b81141d4d2329e314932ad112d
#
_entry.id   36cf93b81141d4d2329e314932ad112d
#
_cell.length_a   1.000
_cell.length_b   1.000
_cell.length_c   1.000
_cell.angle_alpha   90.00
_cell.angle_beta   90.00
_cell.angle_gamma   90.00
#
_symmetry.space_group_name_H-M   'P 1'
#
loop_
_entity.id
_entity.type
_entity.pdbx_description
1 polymer ?
#
loop_
_entity_poly.entity_id
_entity_poly.type
_entity_poly.pdbx_seq_one_letter_code
_entity_poly.pdbx_strand_id
1 'polypeptide(L)'
;MLRHKIWMTMLATVALGVGSAHAQLKVGITMSASGPGAALGQPQSKTVAALPKEIAGQKVTYIALDDESDPTKAAQNARKLIAEEKVDVLVGSSLTPVTLPLIDIAAEAKTPLLTLAAAAVLVTPMDDKKKWVFKVVPNDDIMATAILKYIAKTGAKKLGYIGFSDGYGEGYYNVLKAEAPKAGIELTTHEVYARSDASVTGQILKILATKPDAVFIASAGTPAVLPQKALRERGYKGPIYQTHGVATNEFIRLGGKDVEGAIYTGEAFTIVDDLPKDSPFRAAPEKYIAAYKAIHKEEPAAFGAHLWDSMVLVENAMPAALKAGKPGSAEFRAALRDALENGKQIYLNNGLSNMSPTNHNGYDERSAFLIKVEGGKFRLVK
;
A
#
# COMPACT_ATOMS: atom_id res chain seq x y z
N MET A 1 2.75 87.17 32.09
CA MET A 1 2.86 85.80 32.70
C MET A 1 2.25 84.77 31.76
N LEU A 2 3.04 84.14 30.90
CA LEU A 2 2.61 83.13 29.94
C LEU A 2 2.98 81.73 30.49
N ARG A 3 1.97 80.91 30.75
CA ARG A 3 2.16 79.50 31.14
C ARG A 3 2.18 78.63 29.86
N HIS A 4 3.32 78.06 29.52
CA HIS A 4 3.45 77.03 28.46
C HIS A 4 3.04 75.68 29.02
N LYS A 5 2.00 75.09 28.43
CA LYS A 5 1.63 73.69 28.65
C LYS A 5 2.39 72.86 27.63
N ILE A 6 3.32 72.05 28.11
CA ILE A 6 4.00 70.99 27.30
C ILE A 6 3.08 69.82 27.27
N TRP A 7 2.65 69.39 26.05
CA TRP A 7 1.95 68.18 25.82
C TRP A 7 3.00 67.07 25.45
N MET A 8 3.18 66.13 26.34
CA MET A 8 3.96 64.91 26.06
C MET A 8 3.07 63.92 25.31
N THR A 9 3.34 63.73 24.04
CA THR A 9 2.70 62.67 23.19
C THR A 9 3.43 61.34 23.45
N MET A 10 2.76 60.46 24.16
CA MET A 10 3.23 59.12 24.42
C MET A 10 2.94 58.24 23.16
N LEU A 11 3.96 57.94 22.33
CA LEU A 11 3.86 56.95 21.25
C LEU A 11 3.82 55.55 21.87
N ALA A 12 2.64 54.93 21.90
CA ALA A 12 2.48 53.52 22.21
C ALA A 12 2.92 52.67 21.00
N THR A 13 4.10 52.09 21.06
CA THR A 13 4.58 51.09 20.07
C THR A 13 3.81 49.78 20.30
N VAL A 14 2.79 49.54 19.49
CA VAL A 14 2.12 48.24 19.43
C VAL A 14 3.08 47.28 18.71
N ALA A 15 3.82 46.50 19.46
CA ALA A 15 4.56 45.35 18.92
C ALA A 15 3.53 44.29 18.48
N LEU A 16 3.18 44.30 17.20
CA LEU A 16 2.49 43.17 16.56
C LEU A 16 3.42 41.96 16.65
N GLY A 17 3.19 41.13 17.64
CA GLY A 17 3.76 39.82 17.72
C GLY A 17 3.31 39.02 16.49
N VAL A 18 4.14 39.02 15.44
CA VAL A 18 4.01 38.07 14.35
C VAL A 18 4.26 36.70 14.97
N GLY A 19 3.21 36.08 15.47
CA GLY A 19 3.25 34.66 15.83
C GLY A 19 3.73 33.92 14.58
N SER A 20 4.92 33.34 14.64
CA SER A 20 5.42 32.44 13.61
C SER A 20 4.37 31.33 13.45
N ALA A 21 3.48 31.46 12.48
CA ALA A 21 2.65 30.36 12.06
C ALA A 21 3.62 29.27 11.64
N HIS A 22 3.89 28.33 12.54
CA HIS A 22 4.66 27.13 12.20
C HIS A 22 3.95 26.48 11.01
N ALA A 23 4.63 26.43 9.88
CA ALA A 23 4.11 25.78 8.69
C ALA A 23 3.79 24.33 9.06
N GLN A 24 2.54 23.94 8.87
CA GLN A 24 2.04 22.63 9.25
C GLN A 24 2.11 21.72 8.04
N LEU A 25 2.68 20.52 8.21
CA LEU A 25 2.64 19.49 7.17
C LEU A 25 1.20 19.00 6.99
N LYS A 26 0.66 19.11 5.79
CA LYS A 26 -0.67 18.58 5.46
C LYS A 26 -0.56 17.34 4.61
N VAL A 27 -1.17 16.25 5.06
CA VAL A 27 -1.22 14.96 4.37
C VAL A 27 -2.66 14.65 3.99
N GLY A 28 -2.94 14.59 2.70
CA GLY A 28 -4.22 14.16 2.18
C GLY A 28 -4.23 12.65 1.93
N ILE A 29 -5.27 11.98 2.35
CA ILE A 29 -5.40 10.52 2.23
C ILE A 29 -6.72 10.22 1.52
N THR A 30 -6.68 9.43 0.45
CA THR A 30 -7.87 8.80 -0.14
C THR A 30 -7.71 7.29 -0.05
N MET A 31 -8.75 6.58 0.40
CA MET A 31 -8.69 5.15 0.63
C MET A 31 -10.06 4.50 0.43
N SER A 32 -10.08 3.23 0.03
CA SER A 32 -11.31 2.47 -0.21
C SER A 32 -11.89 1.90 1.10
N ALA A 33 -12.36 2.78 2.01
CA ALA A 33 -12.92 2.37 3.30
C ALA A 33 -14.30 1.72 3.18
N SER A 34 -14.97 1.90 2.05
CA SER A 34 -16.21 1.22 1.68
C SER A 34 -16.12 0.61 0.27
N GLY A 35 -17.18 -0.11 -0.17
CA GLY A 35 -17.20 -0.81 -1.44
C GLY A 35 -16.37 -2.11 -1.45
N PRO A 36 -16.05 -2.67 -2.65
CA PRO A 36 -15.34 -3.95 -2.78
C PRO A 36 -13.94 -3.99 -2.17
N GLY A 37 -13.31 -2.83 -1.96
CA GLY A 37 -12.00 -2.70 -1.34
C GLY A 37 -12.02 -2.50 0.17
N ALA A 38 -13.17 -2.52 0.83
CA ALA A 38 -13.33 -2.16 2.25
C ALA A 38 -12.43 -2.98 3.19
N ALA A 39 -12.18 -4.26 2.89
CA ALA A 39 -11.29 -5.10 3.69
C ALA A 39 -9.83 -4.59 3.71
N LEU A 40 -9.43 -3.78 2.71
CA LEU A 40 -8.12 -3.12 2.65
C LEU A 40 -8.18 -1.71 3.24
N GLY A 41 -9.21 -0.94 2.90
CA GLY A 41 -9.29 0.48 3.27
C GLY A 41 -9.70 0.73 4.72
N GLN A 42 -10.51 -0.14 5.34
CA GLN A 42 -10.91 0.03 6.75
C GLN A 42 -9.73 -0.03 7.72
N PRO A 43 -8.78 -0.99 7.63
CA PRO A 43 -7.56 -0.96 8.44
C PRO A 43 -6.73 0.31 8.23
N GLN A 44 -6.65 0.83 6.99
CA GLN A 44 -5.99 2.09 6.69
C GLN A 44 -6.69 3.26 7.39
N SER A 45 -8.03 3.33 7.30
CA SER A 45 -8.83 4.36 7.97
C SER A 45 -8.62 4.37 9.48
N LYS A 46 -8.64 3.21 10.13
CA LYS A 46 -8.34 3.09 11.56
C LYS A 46 -6.93 3.56 11.91
N THR A 47 -5.94 3.28 11.04
CA THR A 47 -4.54 3.65 11.26
C THR A 47 -4.34 5.17 11.31
N VAL A 48 -5.18 5.97 10.67
CA VAL A 48 -5.07 7.45 10.67
C VAL A 48 -4.95 8.01 12.10
N ALA A 49 -5.71 7.48 13.04
CA ALA A 49 -5.67 7.91 14.45
C ALA A 49 -4.34 7.61 15.16
N ALA A 50 -3.61 6.59 14.69
CA ALA A 50 -2.33 6.17 15.25
C ALA A 50 -1.12 6.84 14.61
N LEU A 51 -1.30 7.58 13.50
CA LEU A 51 -0.21 8.26 12.80
C LEU A 51 0.46 9.33 13.68
N PRO A 52 1.76 9.62 13.48
CA PRO A 52 2.50 10.65 14.22
C PRO A 52 1.85 12.03 14.08
N LYS A 53 1.61 12.70 15.19
CA LYS A 53 1.06 14.09 15.21
C LYS A 53 2.12 15.15 14.90
N GLU A 54 3.39 14.75 14.91
CA GLU A 54 4.55 15.59 14.62
C GLU A 54 5.59 14.77 13.86
N ILE A 55 6.19 15.35 12.81
CA ILE A 55 7.25 14.75 12.02
C ILE A 55 8.35 15.81 11.82
N ALA A 56 9.57 15.49 12.21
CA ALA A 56 10.74 16.38 12.13
C ALA A 56 10.47 17.80 12.69
N GLY A 57 9.78 17.89 13.83
CA GLY A 57 9.44 19.17 14.48
C GLY A 57 8.27 19.92 13.83
N GLN A 58 7.62 19.36 12.81
CA GLN A 58 6.45 19.97 12.18
C GLN A 58 5.18 19.26 12.63
N LYS A 59 4.17 20.04 13.07
CA LYS A 59 2.83 19.49 13.30
C LYS A 59 2.27 18.90 12.00
N VAL A 60 1.54 17.79 12.10
CA VAL A 60 0.93 17.12 10.94
C VAL A 60 -0.59 17.18 11.05
N THR A 61 -1.25 17.54 9.95
CA THR A 61 -2.69 17.40 9.78
C THR A 61 -2.97 16.33 8.74
N TYR A 62 -3.76 15.34 9.10
CA TYR A 62 -4.24 14.29 8.21
C TYR A 62 -5.69 14.57 7.80
N ILE A 63 -5.96 14.58 6.49
CA ILE A 63 -7.29 14.75 5.91
C ILE A 63 -7.60 13.49 5.13
N ALA A 64 -8.47 12.65 5.68
CA ALA A 64 -8.77 11.34 5.14
C ALA A 64 -10.19 11.31 4.53
N LEU A 65 -10.30 10.80 3.30
CA LEU A 65 -11.54 10.70 2.53
C LEU A 65 -11.72 9.25 2.02
N ASP A 66 -12.95 8.75 2.10
CA ASP A 66 -13.33 7.49 1.48
C ASP A 66 -13.55 7.69 -0.02
N ASP A 67 -12.94 6.84 -0.85
CA ASP A 67 -13.17 6.82 -2.30
C ASP A 67 -14.20 5.77 -2.72
N GLU A 68 -14.79 5.06 -1.78
CA GLU A 68 -15.85 4.07 -2.01
C GLU A 68 -15.45 2.96 -3.00
N SER A 69 -14.13 2.74 -3.18
CA SER A 69 -13.55 1.85 -4.20
C SER A 69 -13.84 2.30 -5.64
N ASP A 70 -14.18 3.59 -5.85
CA ASP A 70 -14.53 4.18 -7.13
C ASP A 70 -13.40 5.11 -7.65
N PRO A 71 -12.86 4.88 -8.87
CA PRO A 71 -11.76 5.69 -9.40
C PRO A 71 -12.17 7.16 -9.67
N THR A 72 -13.44 7.43 -9.98
CA THR A 72 -13.94 8.79 -10.18
C THR A 72 -13.99 9.55 -8.86
N LYS A 73 -14.48 8.89 -7.81
CA LYS A 73 -14.52 9.44 -6.46
C LYS A 73 -13.10 9.71 -5.92
N ALA A 74 -12.17 8.79 -6.14
CA ALA A 74 -10.78 8.97 -5.76
C ALA A 74 -10.15 10.17 -6.47
N ALA A 75 -10.42 10.35 -7.77
CA ALA A 75 -9.96 11.53 -8.52
C ALA A 75 -10.56 12.83 -7.97
N GLN A 76 -11.85 12.86 -7.60
CA GLN A 76 -12.49 14.00 -6.96
C GLN A 76 -11.85 14.30 -5.60
N ASN A 77 -11.63 13.27 -4.77
CA ASN A 77 -10.96 13.40 -3.48
C ASN A 77 -9.55 14.00 -3.64
N ALA A 78 -8.75 13.48 -4.59
CA ALA A 78 -7.40 13.97 -4.83
C ALA A 78 -7.38 15.45 -5.25
N ARG A 79 -8.27 15.86 -6.16
CA ARG A 79 -8.40 17.26 -6.57
C ARG A 79 -8.80 18.16 -5.39
N LYS A 80 -9.76 17.74 -4.57
CA LYS A 80 -10.16 18.47 -3.37
C LYS A 80 -8.99 18.61 -2.40
N LEU A 81 -8.31 17.51 -2.07
CA LEU A 81 -7.16 17.52 -1.15
C LEU A 81 -6.05 18.43 -1.62
N ILE A 82 -5.77 18.46 -2.92
CA ILE A 82 -4.69 19.28 -3.49
C ILE A 82 -5.14 20.75 -3.66
N ALA A 83 -6.29 21.00 -4.27
CA ALA A 83 -6.69 22.37 -4.65
C ALA A 83 -7.30 23.16 -3.50
N GLU A 84 -8.12 22.52 -2.66
CA GLU A 84 -8.83 23.20 -1.56
C GLU A 84 -8.04 23.10 -0.25
N GLU A 85 -7.63 21.89 0.14
CA GLU A 85 -6.93 21.65 1.39
C GLU A 85 -5.42 21.99 1.30
N LYS A 86 -4.87 22.07 0.08
CA LYS A 86 -3.46 22.40 -0.21
C LYS A 86 -2.49 21.48 0.51
N VAL A 87 -2.69 20.17 0.36
CA VAL A 87 -1.82 19.14 0.96
C VAL A 87 -0.43 19.14 0.35
N ASP A 88 0.56 18.83 1.16
CA ASP A 88 1.97 18.68 0.75
C ASP A 88 2.26 17.29 0.20
N VAL A 89 1.49 16.31 0.64
CA VAL A 89 1.61 14.89 0.29
C VAL A 89 0.21 14.33 0.07
N LEU A 90 0.05 13.57 -1.00
CA LEU A 90 -1.13 12.75 -1.26
C LEU A 90 -0.78 11.28 -0.97
N VAL A 91 -1.64 10.57 -0.24
CA VAL A 91 -1.51 9.14 0.03
C VAL A 91 -2.74 8.41 -0.47
N GLY A 92 -2.56 7.29 -1.15
CA GLY A 92 -3.68 6.46 -1.62
C GLY A 92 -3.54 6.03 -3.07
N SER A 93 -4.50 5.34 -3.63
CA SER A 93 -5.62 4.68 -2.98
C SER A 93 -5.26 3.24 -2.57
N SER A 94 -6.23 2.51 -2.03
CA SER A 94 -6.05 1.12 -1.60
C SER A 94 -5.98 0.13 -2.76
N LEU A 95 -6.59 0.46 -3.90
CA LEU A 95 -6.76 -0.43 -5.05
C LEU A 95 -6.08 0.13 -6.30
N THR A 96 -5.48 -0.74 -7.11
CA THR A 96 -4.80 -0.35 -8.36
C THR A 96 -5.70 0.47 -9.30
N PRO A 97 -6.90 0.01 -9.70
CA PRO A 97 -7.75 0.78 -10.61
C PRO A 97 -8.19 2.13 -10.05
N VAL A 98 -8.30 2.24 -8.72
CA VAL A 98 -8.71 3.46 -8.02
C VAL A 98 -7.53 4.44 -7.89
N THR A 99 -6.30 3.94 -7.88
CA THR A 99 -5.07 4.73 -7.81
C THR A 99 -4.66 5.31 -9.17
N LEU A 100 -4.92 4.60 -10.27
CA LEU A 100 -4.45 5.01 -11.61
C LEU A 100 -4.74 6.48 -11.97
N PRO A 101 -5.96 7.02 -11.79
CA PRO A 101 -6.25 8.41 -12.12
C PRO A 101 -5.55 9.43 -11.21
N LEU A 102 -5.03 9.01 -10.04
CA LEU A 102 -4.32 9.90 -9.13
C LEU A 102 -2.93 10.27 -9.64
N ILE A 103 -2.34 9.44 -10.51
CA ILE A 103 -1.00 9.66 -11.09
C ILE A 103 -0.96 10.99 -11.84
N ASP A 104 -1.90 11.22 -12.74
CA ASP A 104 -1.99 12.44 -13.53
C ASP A 104 -2.22 13.68 -12.65
N ILE A 105 -3.14 13.56 -11.69
CA ILE A 105 -3.51 14.65 -10.77
C ILE A 105 -2.30 15.06 -9.90
N ALA A 106 -1.59 14.08 -9.35
CA ALA A 106 -0.40 14.32 -8.53
C ALA A 106 0.75 14.96 -9.32
N ALA A 107 0.97 14.48 -10.55
CA ALA A 107 2.00 15.00 -11.45
C ALA A 107 1.71 16.45 -11.89
N GLU A 108 0.49 16.75 -12.33
CA GLU A 108 0.05 18.10 -12.71
C GLU A 108 0.22 19.09 -11.56
N ALA A 109 -0.15 18.69 -10.35
CA ALA A 109 -0.05 19.51 -9.15
C ALA A 109 1.36 19.55 -8.53
N LYS A 110 2.31 18.76 -9.06
CA LYS A 110 3.65 18.58 -8.48
C LYS A 110 3.58 18.28 -6.98
N THR A 111 2.71 17.33 -6.62
CA THR A 111 2.50 16.87 -5.25
C THR A 111 2.88 15.38 -5.17
N PRO A 112 3.82 14.99 -4.29
CA PRO A 112 4.19 13.57 -4.14
C PRO A 112 2.97 12.71 -3.77
N LEU A 113 2.80 11.60 -4.48
CA LEU A 113 1.79 10.57 -4.22
C LEU A 113 2.48 9.31 -3.70
N LEU A 114 2.14 8.90 -2.47
CA LEU A 114 2.52 7.59 -1.95
C LEU A 114 1.35 6.63 -2.10
N THR A 115 1.46 5.64 -2.99
CA THR A 115 0.37 4.71 -3.25
C THR A 115 0.40 3.50 -2.33
N LEU A 116 -0.79 3.10 -1.85
CA LEU A 116 -1.02 1.93 -1.00
C LEU A 116 -1.37 0.67 -1.83
N ALA A 117 -1.52 0.83 -3.14
CA ALA A 117 -1.82 -0.27 -4.07
C ALA A 117 -0.55 -0.90 -4.64
N ALA A 118 -0.66 -2.16 -5.09
CA ALA A 118 0.49 -3.02 -5.29
C ALA A 118 1.01 -3.15 -6.73
N ALA A 119 0.18 -2.91 -7.77
CA ALA A 119 0.59 -3.18 -9.14
C ALA A 119 1.79 -2.33 -9.58
N ALA A 120 2.77 -2.98 -10.26
CA ALA A 120 3.97 -2.32 -10.75
C ALA A 120 3.66 -1.19 -11.74
N VAL A 121 2.57 -1.29 -12.50
CA VAL A 121 2.14 -0.29 -13.48
C VAL A 121 1.99 1.12 -12.89
N LEU A 122 1.79 1.24 -11.59
CA LEU A 122 1.66 2.52 -10.89
C LEU A 122 2.98 3.32 -10.87
N VAL A 123 4.13 2.65 -10.95
CA VAL A 123 5.47 3.26 -10.91
C VAL A 123 6.38 2.82 -12.06
N THR A 124 5.96 1.86 -12.88
CA THR A 124 6.77 1.26 -13.95
C THR A 124 5.96 1.20 -15.26
N PRO A 125 6.56 1.49 -16.45
CA PRO A 125 7.88 2.10 -16.60
C PRO A 125 7.89 3.54 -16.06
N MET A 126 9.08 4.02 -15.60
CA MET A 126 9.23 5.39 -15.13
C MET A 126 9.00 6.37 -16.28
N ASP A 127 8.25 7.45 -16.00
CA ASP A 127 7.95 8.53 -16.93
C ASP A 127 7.81 9.87 -16.18
N ASP A 128 7.51 10.95 -16.89
CA ASP A 128 7.38 12.29 -16.32
C ASP A 128 6.25 12.44 -15.30
N LYS A 129 5.24 11.58 -15.34
CA LYS A 129 4.14 11.58 -14.37
C LYS A 129 4.49 10.73 -13.15
N LYS A 130 5.00 9.51 -13.38
CA LYS A 130 5.33 8.55 -12.33
C LYS A 130 6.51 8.96 -11.46
N LYS A 131 7.33 9.94 -11.90
CA LYS A 131 8.35 10.55 -11.02
C LYS A 131 7.78 11.23 -9.77
N TRP A 132 6.45 11.47 -9.72
CA TRP A 132 5.74 11.98 -8.57
C TRP A 132 5.07 10.89 -7.74
N VAL A 133 5.19 9.62 -8.13
CA VAL A 133 4.50 8.48 -7.50
C VAL A 133 5.51 7.55 -6.85
N PHE A 134 5.27 7.20 -5.60
CA PHE A 134 6.09 6.31 -4.79
C PHE A 134 5.24 5.17 -4.25
N LYS A 135 5.76 3.97 -4.16
CA LYS A 135 5.04 2.81 -3.65
C LYS A 135 5.54 2.35 -2.29
N VAL A 136 4.61 2.09 -1.38
CA VAL A 136 4.92 1.54 -0.05
C VAL A 136 4.73 0.03 0.04
N VAL A 137 4.32 -0.60 -1.05
CA VAL A 137 4.06 -2.06 -1.13
C VAL A 137 5.00 -2.65 -2.19
N PRO A 138 5.62 -3.81 -1.97
CA PRO A 138 6.42 -4.47 -3.00
C PRO A 138 5.64 -4.67 -4.31
N ASN A 139 6.33 -4.61 -5.43
CA ASN A 139 5.72 -4.83 -6.74
C ASN A 139 5.22 -6.26 -6.90
N ASP A 140 4.16 -6.43 -7.66
CA ASP A 140 3.60 -7.72 -8.07
C ASP A 140 4.62 -8.62 -8.79
N ASP A 141 5.56 -8.07 -9.56
CA ASP A 141 6.64 -8.82 -10.20
C ASP A 141 7.58 -9.51 -9.18
N ILE A 142 7.96 -8.79 -8.10
CA ILE A 142 8.77 -9.35 -7.01
C ILE A 142 8.02 -10.49 -6.33
N MET A 143 6.75 -10.25 -5.99
CA MET A 143 5.91 -11.21 -5.28
C MET A 143 5.59 -12.45 -6.13
N ALA A 144 5.23 -12.24 -7.40
CA ALA A 144 4.92 -13.32 -8.33
C ALA A 144 6.16 -14.17 -8.65
N THR A 145 7.32 -13.54 -8.82
CA THR A 145 8.58 -14.27 -9.07
C THR A 145 8.99 -15.11 -7.86
N ALA A 146 8.86 -14.57 -6.64
CA ALA A 146 9.21 -15.31 -5.44
C ALA A 146 8.31 -16.55 -5.23
N ILE A 147 7.00 -16.40 -5.43
CA ILE A 147 6.08 -17.55 -5.29
C ILE A 147 6.25 -18.56 -6.43
N LEU A 148 6.54 -18.10 -7.65
CA LEU A 148 6.80 -18.99 -8.78
C LEU A 148 8.05 -19.85 -8.56
N LYS A 149 9.13 -19.25 -7.99
CA LYS A 149 10.33 -20.00 -7.57
C LYS A 149 9.97 -21.09 -6.54
N TYR A 150 9.02 -20.82 -5.65
CA TYR A 150 8.53 -21.82 -4.70
C TYR A 150 7.72 -22.93 -5.39
N ILE A 151 6.77 -22.56 -6.27
CA ILE A 151 5.95 -23.52 -7.03
C ILE A 151 6.84 -24.48 -7.83
N ALA A 152 7.88 -23.95 -8.49
CA ALA A 152 8.83 -24.77 -9.26
C ALA A 152 9.51 -25.85 -8.40
N LYS A 153 9.83 -25.54 -7.13
CA LYS A 153 10.45 -26.50 -6.19
C LYS A 153 9.49 -27.62 -5.76
N THR A 154 8.18 -27.43 -5.88
CA THR A 154 7.19 -28.48 -5.58
C THR A 154 7.07 -29.53 -6.67
N GLY A 155 7.66 -29.31 -7.83
CA GLY A 155 7.58 -30.21 -8.99
C GLY A 155 6.33 -29.98 -9.86
N ALA A 156 5.48 -29.01 -9.56
CA ALA A 156 4.30 -28.65 -10.36
C ALA A 156 4.72 -28.28 -11.79
N LYS A 157 3.99 -28.79 -12.79
CA LYS A 157 4.22 -28.54 -14.22
C LYS A 157 3.11 -27.73 -14.87
N LYS A 158 1.89 -27.77 -14.32
CA LYS A 158 0.71 -27.10 -14.83
C LYS A 158 0.13 -26.17 -13.78
N LEU A 159 0.09 -24.88 -14.09
CA LEU A 159 -0.45 -23.86 -13.23
C LEU A 159 -1.71 -23.26 -13.85
N GLY A 160 -2.87 -23.47 -13.22
CA GLY A 160 -4.10 -22.77 -13.56
C GLY A 160 -4.06 -21.34 -13.01
N TYR A 161 -4.59 -20.36 -13.75
CA TYR A 161 -4.66 -18.99 -13.32
C TYR A 161 -6.10 -18.47 -13.32
N ILE A 162 -6.46 -17.74 -12.26
CA ILE A 162 -7.63 -16.86 -12.19
C ILE A 162 -7.28 -15.57 -11.43
N GLY A 163 -7.70 -14.43 -11.95
CA GLY A 163 -7.41 -13.13 -11.32
C GLY A 163 -8.50 -12.10 -11.53
N PHE A 164 -8.35 -10.92 -10.90
CA PHE A 164 -9.23 -9.81 -11.21
C PHE A 164 -9.07 -9.36 -12.67
N SER A 165 -10.18 -8.93 -13.28
CA SER A 165 -10.22 -8.35 -14.62
C SER A 165 -9.77 -6.88 -14.66
N ASP A 166 -8.78 -6.50 -13.82
CA ASP A 166 -8.23 -5.16 -13.72
C ASP A 166 -6.70 -5.17 -13.70
N GLY A 167 -6.08 -4.00 -13.63
CA GLY A 167 -4.63 -3.86 -13.69
C GLY A 167 -3.86 -4.60 -12.58
N TYR A 168 -4.51 -5.00 -11.49
CA TYR A 168 -3.90 -5.84 -10.46
C TYR A 168 -3.80 -7.31 -10.90
N GLY A 169 -4.92 -7.90 -11.32
CA GLY A 169 -4.94 -9.28 -11.83
C GLY A 169 -4.06 -9.42 -13.07
N GLU A 170 -4.22 -8.53 -14.05
CA GLU A 170 -3.43 -8.56 -15.27
C GLU A 170 -1.92 -8.40 -15.02
N GLY A 171 -1.52 -7.60 -14.03
CA GLY A 171 -0.11 -7.47 -13.63
C GLY A 171 0.50 -8.82 -13.24
N TYR A 172 -0.15 -9.53 -12.33
CA TYR A 172 0.28 -10.89 -11.92
C TYR A 172 0.28 -11.88 -13.09
N TYR A 173 -0.77 -11.87 -13.92
CA TYR A 173 -0.83 -12.74 -15.09
C TYR A 173 0.34 -12.51 -16.03
N ASN A 174 0.67 -11.27 -16.34
CA ASN A 174 1.75 -10.93 -17.27
C ASN A 174 3.11 -11.39 -16.75
N VAL A 175 3.36 -11.25 -15.44
CA VAL A 175 4.59 -11.77 -14.82
C VAL A 175 4.64 -13.30 -14.91
N LEU A 176 3.57 -13.99 -14.52
CA LEU A 176 3.52 -15.45 -14.58
C LEU A 176 3.65 -15.96 -16.01
N LYS A 177 3.01 -15.32 -16.98
CA LYS A 177 3.12 -15.64 -18.41
C LYS A 177 4.57 -15.55 -18.92
N ALA A 178 5.32 -14.54 -18.45
CA ALA A 178 6.70 -14.35 -18.86
C ALA A 178 7.68 -15.29 -18.15
N GLU A 179 7.44 -15.60 -16.86
CA GLU A 179 8.41 -16.28 -16.01
C GLU A 179 8.12 -17.78 -15.82
N ALA A 180 6.85 -18.24 -15.87
CA ALA A 180 6.50 -19.63 -15.63
C ALA A 180 7.17 -20.60 -16.64
N PRO A 181 7.24 -20.29 -17.95
CA PRO A 181 7.94 -21.16 -18.91
C PRO A 181 9.43 -21.32 -18.60
N LYS A 182 10.10 -20.28 -18.10
CA LYS A 182 11.52 -20.33 -17.70
C LYS A 182 11.73 -21.26 -16.50
N ALA A 183 10.72 -21.43 -15.66
CA ALA A 183 10.70 -22.36 -14.53
C ALA A 183 10.21 -23.77 -14.90
N GLY A 184 9.94 -24.03 -16.17
CA GLY A 184 9.42 -25.31 -16.68
C GLY A 184 7.96 -25.58 -16.27
N ILE A 185 7.17 -24.50 -16.08
CA ILE A 185 5.75 -24.53 -15.70
C ILE A 185 4.91 -23.99 -16.86
N GLU A 186 3.91 -24.78 -17.27
CA GLU A 186 2.87 -24.37 -18.23
C GLU A 186 1.79 -23.58 -17.51
N LEU A 187 1.53 -22.33 -17.94
CA LEU A 187 0.37 -21.56 -17.51
C LEU A 187 -0.84 -21.96 -18.35
N THR A 188 -1.77 -22.72 -17.78
CA THR A 188 -2.81 -23.45 -18.54
C THR A 188 -4.08 -22.64 -18.79
N THR A 189 -4.34 -21.59 -18.02
CA THR A 189 -5.54 -20.73 -18.16
C THR A 189 -5.23 -19.28 -17.90
N HIS A 190 -6.08 -18.39 -18.46
CA HIS A 190 -6.18 -16.99 -18.13
C HIS A 190 -7.66 -16.67 -17.88
N GLU A 191 -8.16 -17.07 -16.73
CA GLU A 191 -9.53 -16.77 -16.33
C GLU A 191 -9.56 -15.50 -15.49
N VAL A 192 -10.60 -14.69 -15.71
CA VAL A 192 -10.75 -13.41 -15.01
C VAL A 192 -12.16 -13.26 -14.42
N TYR A 193 -12.27 -12.40 -13.39
CA TYR A 193 -13.54 -12.03 -12.78
C TYR A 193 -13.48 -10.61 -12.21
N ALA A 194 -14.64 -9.96 -12.10
CA ALA A 194 -14.73 -8.64 -11.51
C ALA A 194 -14.75 -8.71 -9.97
N ARG A 195 -14.30 -7.65 -9.31
CA ARG A 195 -14.32 -7.54 -7.82
C ARG A 195 -15.74 -7.66 -7.24
N SER A 196 -16.76 -7.34 -8.03
CA SER A 196 -18.18 -7.42 -7.66
C SER A 196 -18.87 -8.72 -8.04
N ASP A 197 -18.17 -9.67 -8.69
CA ASP A 197 -18.78 -10.93 -9.11
C ASP A 197 -19.15 -11.78 -7.90
N ALA A 198 -20.38 -12.34 -7.95
CA ALA A 198 -20.88 -13.25 -6.93
C ALA A 198 -20.62 -14.73 -7.24
N SER A 199 -20.15 -15.04 -8.46
CA SER A 199 -19.85 -16.41 -8.88
C SER A 199 -18.72 -16.45 -9.91
N VAL A 200 -17.87 -17.47 -9.79
CA VAL A 200 -16.78 -17.78 -10.73
C VAL A 200 -16.88 -19.22 -11.26
N THR A 201 -18.10 -19.78 -11.23
CA THR A 201 -18.34 -21.18 -11.57
C THR A 201 -17.80 -21.57 -12.95
N GLY A 202 -18.07 -20.75 -13.97
CA GLY A 202 -17.61 -21.01 -15.34
C GLY A 202 -16.08 -21.04 -15.46
N GLN A 203 -15.43 -20.05 -14.82
CA GLN A 203 -13.97 -19.95 -14.79
C GLN A 203 -13.33 -21.16 -14.10
N ILE A 204 -13.87 -21.57 -12.94
CA ILE A 204 -13.35 -22.73 -12.22
C ILE A 204 -13.49 -24.03 -13.00
N LEU A 205 -14.61 -24.24 -13.71
CA LEU A 205 -14.77 -25.42 -14.56
C LEU A 205 -13.72 -25.48 -15.68
N LYS A 206 -13.41 -24.37 -16.32
CA LYS A 206 -12.36 -24.30 -17.34
C LYS A 206 -10.97 -24.60 -16.76
N ILE A 207 -10.66 -24.05 -15.59
CA ILE A 207 -9.40 -24.34 -14.89
C ILE A 207 -9.28 -25.83 -14.61
N LEU A 208 -10.30 -26.43 -14.00
CA LEU A 208 -10.28 -27.86 -13.64
C LEU A 208 -10.19 -28.78 -14.86
N ALA A 209 -10.76 -28.39 -16.01
CA ALA A 209 -10.65 -29.12 -17.27
C ALA A 209 -9.20 -29.28 -17.75
N THR A 210 -8.30 -28.37 -17.40
CA THR A 210 -6.86 -28.45 -17.74
C THR A 210 -6.08 -29.41 -16.84
N LYS A 211 -6.70 -29.90 -15.76
CA LYS A 211 -6.08 -30.75 -14.73
C LYS A 211 -4.78 -30.13 -14.18
N PRO A 212 -4.85 -28.91 -13.60
CA PRO A 212 -3.65 -28.21 -13.12
C PRO A 212 -3.09 -28.91 -11.88
N ASP A 213 -1.74 -28.93 -11.76
CA ASP A 213 -1.06 -29.39 -10.54
C ASP A 213 -1.23 -28.39 -9.40
N ALA A 214 -1.35 -27.10 -9.74
CA ALA A 214 -1.57 -26.01 -8.81
C ALA A 214 -2.46 -24.92 -9.44
N VAL A 215 -3.08 -24.09 -8.61
CA VAL A 215 -3.85 -22.91 -9.06
C VAL A 215 -3.32 -21.65 -8.39
N PHE A 216 -3.11 -20.59 -9.19
CA PHE A 216 -2.77 -19.26 -8.72
C PHE A 216 -3.99 -18.35 -8.83
N ILE A 217 -4.32 -17.67 -7.73
CA ILE A 217 -5.44 -16.73 -7.63
C ILE A 217 -4.90 -15.31 -7.41
N ALA A 218 -5.00 -14.44 -8.41
CA ALA A 218 -4.54 -13.06 -8.35
C ALA A 218 -5.67 -12.11 -7.95
N SER A 219 -5.97 -12.05 -6.66
CA SER A 219 -7.05 -11.24 -6.12
C SER A 219 -6.72 -10.70 -4.72
N ALA A 220 -7.61 -9.86 -4.18
CA ALA A 220 -7.36 -9.17 -2.91
C ALA A 220 -8.65 -8.98 -2.11
N GLY A 221 -8.52 -8.91 -0.78
CA GLY A 221 -9.62 -8.67 0.14
C GLY A 221 -10.67 -9.79 0.14
N THR A 222 -11.89 -9.45 0.49
CA THR A 222 -13.02 -10.39 0.58
C THR A 222 -13.28 -11.16 -0.72
N PRO A 223 -13.25 -10.54 -1.93
CA PRO A 223 -13.49 -11.26 -3.18
C PRO A 223 -12.49 -12.39 -3.48
N ALA A 224 -11.31 -12.38 -2.83
CA ALA A 224 -10.30 -13.43 -3.00
C ALA A 224 -10.73 -14.80 -2.46
N VAL A 225 -11.70 -14.84 -1.56
CA VAL A 225 -12.25 -16.08 -1.00
C VAL A 225 -13.05 -16.87 -2.04
N LEU A 226 -13.73 -16.17 -2.95
CA LEU A 226 -14.68 -16.76 -3.90
C LEU A 226 -14.06 -17.84 -4.79
N PRO A 227 -12.94 -17.62 -5.55
CA PRO A 227 -12.37 -18.64 -6.39
C PRO A 227 -11.84 -19.83 -5.58
N GLN A 228 -11.25 -19.58 -4.41
CA GLN A 228 -10.70 -20.64 -3.57
C GLN A 228 -11.80 -21.57 -3.04
N LYS A 229 -12.89 -21.03 -2.51
CA LYS A 229 -14.05 -21.83 -2.08
C LYS A 229 -14.63 -22.60 -3.25
N ALA A 230 -14.84 -21.97 -4.40
CA ALA A 230 -15.37 -22.61 -5.59
C ALA A 230 -14.49 -23.77 -6.10
N LEU A 231 -13.17 -23.70 -5.99
CA LEU A 231 -12.25 -24.81 -6.25
C LEU A 231 -12.44 -25.95 -5.26
N ARG A 232 -12.48 -25.67 -3.95
CA ARG A 232 -12.63 -26.67 -2.89
C ARG A 232 -13.99 -27.37 -2.95
N GLU A 233 -15.08 -26.65 -3.18
CA GLU A 233 -16.44 -27.19 -3.36
C GLU A 233 -16.53 -28.16 -4.53
N ARG A 234 -15.70 -27.95 -5.58
CA ARG A 234 -15.62 -28.88 -6.74
C ARG A 234 -14.57 -29.96 -6.58
N GLY A 235 -14.08 -30.16 -5.36
CA GLY A 235 -13.19 -31.27 -5.03
C GLY A 235 -11.73 -31.07 -5.41
N TYR A 236 -11.30 -29.87 -5.82
CA TYR A 236 -9.89 -29.63 -6.07
C TYR A 236 -9.06 -29.76 -4.78
N LYS A 237 -8.08 -30.67 -4.79
CA LYS A 237 -7.21 -30.98 -3.64
C LYS A 237 -5.79 -30.44 -3.78
N GLY A 238 -5.42 -29.96 -4.96
CA GLY A 238 -4.08 -29.42 -5.22
C GLY A 238 -3.79 -28.13 -4.46
N PRO A 239 -2.52 -27.71 -4.45
CA PRO A 239 -2.09 -26.46 -3.86
C PRO A 239 -2.80 -25.25 -4.49
N ILE A 240 -3.14 -24.26 -3.66
CA ILE A 240 -3.68 -22.98 -4.10
C ILE A 240 -2.73 -21.89 -3.62
N TYR A 241 -2.30 -21.07 -4.56
CA TYR A 241 -1.43 -19.94 -4.32
C TYR A 241 -2.22 -18.64 -4.48
N GLN A 242 -1.92 -17.68 -3.64
CA GLN A 242 -2.59 -16.39 -3.57
C GLN A 242 -1.58 -15.24 -3.68
N THR A 243 -2.06 -14.03 -3.76
CA THR A 243 -1.26 -12.81 -3.64
C THR A 243 -1.28 -12.28 -2.20
N HIS A 244 -0.41 -11.33 -1.87
CA HIS A 244 -0.44 -10.62 -0.57
C HIS A 244 -1.79 -9.93 -0.29
N GLY A 245 -2.61 -9.72 -1.31
CA GLY A 245 -3.97 -9.17 -1.19
C GLY A 245 -4.90 -9.93 -0.24
N VAL A 246 -4.54 -11.18 0.15
CA VAL A 246 -5.31 -12.00 1.10
C VAL A 246 -4.90 -11.82 2.56
N ALA A 247 -3.91 -10.97 2.86
CA ALA A 247 -3.44 -10.74 4.23
C ALA A 247 -4.46 -9.97 5.09
N THR A 248 -5.71 -10.45 5.15
CA THR A 248 -6.81 -9.86 5.92
C THR A 248 -7.45 -10.89 6.85
N ASN A 249 -7.93 -10.43 8.00
CA ASN A 249 -8.68 -11.29 8.92
C ASN A 249 -9.97 -11.81 8.27
N GLU A 250 -10.58 -11.01 7.38
CA GLU A 250 -11.79 -11.36 6.65
C GLU A 250 -11.56 -12.54 5.70
N PHE A 251 -10.39 -12.63 5.05
CA PHE A 251 -10.05 -13.78 4.20
C PHE A 251 -10.09 -15.09 5.00
N ILE A 252 -9.47 -15.12 6.17
CA ILE A 252 -9.49 -16.29 7.05
C ILE A 252 -10.90 -16.56 7.58
N ARG A 253 -11.57 -15.52 8.09
CA ARG A 253 -12.91 -15.65 8.69
C ARG A 253 -13.96 -16.16 7.70
N LEU A 254 -13.97 -15.61 6.47
CA LEU A 254 -14.95 -15.97 5.44
C LEU A 254 -14.57 -17.25 4.69
N GLY A 255 -13.27 -17.48 4.55
CA GLY A 255 -12.74 -18.67 3.88
C GLY A 255 -12.83 -19.92 4.75
N GLY A 256 -12.67 -19.77 6.08
CA GLY A 256 -12.72 -20.89 7.03
C GLY A 256 -11.75 -22.00 6.63
N LYS A 257 -12.25 -23.25 6.65
CA LYS A 257 -11.47 -24.43 6.25
C LYS A 257 -11.02 -24.44 4.77
N ASP A 258 -11.72 -23.71 3.91
CA ASP A 258 -11.45 -23.76 2.47
C ASP A 258 -10.20 -22.96 2.09
N VAL A 259 -9.73 -22.03 2.96
CA VAL A 259 -8.49 -21.29 2.76
C VAL A 259 -7.29 -21.88 3.50
N GLU A 260 -7.52 -22.93 4.30
CA GLU A 260 -6.44 -23.62 5.00
C GLU A 260 -5.44 -24.21 3.99
N GLY A 261 -4.15 -24.02 4.25
CA GLY A 261 -3.08 -24.45 3.36
C GLY A 261 -2.82 -23.52 2.16
N ALA A 262 -3.56 -22.43 1.98
CA ALA A 262 -3.24 -21.43 0.97
C ALA A 262 -1.87 -20.80 1.24
N ILE A 263 -1.06 -20.63 0.20
CA ILE A 263 0.27 -20.04 0.29
C ILE A 263 0.31 -18.77 -0.57
N TYR A 264 0.96 -17.73 -0.04
CA TYR A 264 1.16 -16.49 -0.76
C TYR A 264 2.51 -15.86 -0.40
N THR A 265 2.94 -14.90 -1.19
CA THR A 265 4.04 -14.01 -0.82
C THR A 265 3.49 -12.77 -0.13
N GLY A 266 4.05 -12.41 1.01
CA GLY A 266 3.57 -11.30 1.83
C GLY A 266 4.69 -10.63 2.60
N GLU A 267 4.31 -9.73 3.48
CA GLU A 267 5.18 -8.79 4.14
C GLU A 267 5.59 -9.25 5.56
N ALA A 268 6.68 -8.69 6.07
CA ALA A 268 7.24 -8.97 7.40
C ALA A 268 6.23 -8.73 8.52
N PHE A 269 5.37 -7.71 8.40
CA PHE A 269 4.32 -7.40 9.37
C PHE A 269 3.45 -8.62 9.69
N THR A 270 3.01 -9.34 8.65
CA THR A 270 2.05 -10.45 8.79
C THR A 270 2.61 -11.63 9.60
N ILE A 271 3.94 -11.77 9.61
CA ILE A 271 4.64 -12.91 10.23
C ILE A 271 5.67 -12.46 11.28
N VAL A 272 5.50 -11.27 11.85
CA VAL A 272 6.47 -10.68 12.79
C VAL A 272 6.78 -11.62 13.96
N ASP A 273 5.79 -12.37 14.45
CA ASP A 273 5.96 -13.31 15.56
C ASP A 273 6.79 -14.56 15.18
N ASP A 274 6.80 -14.92 13.90
CA ASP A 274 7.54 -16.06 13.36
C ASP A 274 8.98 -15.69 12.94
N LEU A 275 9.31 -14.38 12.87
CA LEU A 275 10.64 -13.92 12.52
C LEU A 275 11.64 -14.14 13.68
N PRO A 276 12.91 -14.46 13.38
CA PRO A 276 13.97 -14.49 14.39
C PRO A 276 14.02 -13.19 15.21
N LYS A 277 14.35 -13.30 16.50
CA LYS A 277 14.35 -12.13 17.41
C LYS A 277 15.34 -11.03 16.99
N ASP A 278 16.42 -11.40 16.35
CA ASP A 278 17.46 -10.52 15.80
C ASP A 278 17.22 -10.08 14.36
N SER A 279 16.07 -10.45 13.77
CA SER A 279 15.73 -10.05 12.42
C SER A 279 15.55 -8.54 12.30
N PRO A 280 16.21 -7.88 11.34
CA PRO A 280 16.07 -6.44 11.13
C PRO A 280 14.65 -6.07 10.66
N PHE A 281 13.86 -7.04 10.19
CA PHE A 281 12.47 -6.84 9.74
C PHE A 281 11.45 -6.79 10.88
N ARG A 282 11.86 -6.90 12.17
CA ARG A 282 10.93 -6.85 13.31
C ARG A 282 10.62 -5.43 13.77
N ALA A 283 11.63 -4.56 13.77
CA ALA A 283 11.53 -3.26 14.45
C ALA A 283 10.40 -2.36 13.91
N ALA A 284 10.18 -2.32 12.59
CA ALA A 284 9.12 -1.52 11.98
C ALA A 284 7.72 -2.05 12.33
N PRO A 285 7.41 -3.36 12.17
CA PRO A 285 6.15 -3.94 12.63
C PRO A 285 5.89 -3.74 14.12
N GLU A 286 6.85 -3.96 14.98
CA GLU A 286 6.70 -3.80 16.43
C GLU A 286 6.38 -2.35 16.82
N LYS A 287 7.02 -1.37 16.17
CA LYS A 287 6.74 0.07 16.36
C LYS A 287 5.30 0.41 15.97
N TYR A 288 4.85 -0.07 14.80
CA TYR A 288 3.48 0.18 14.35
C TYR A 288 2.44 -0.49 15.25
N ILE A 289 2.64 -1.77 15.59
CA ILE A 289 1.75 -2.53 16.48
C ILE A 289 1.60 -1.80 17.83
N ALA A 290 2.71 -1.36 18.42
CA ALA A 290 2.68 -0.64 19.69
C ALA A 290 1.90 0.68 19.60
N ALA A 291 2.14 1.48 18.56
CA ALA A 291 1.44 2.75 18.34
C ALA A 291 -0.07 2.55 18.11
N TYR A 292 -0.44 1.57 17.29
CA TYR A 292 -1.84 1.26 17.01
C TYR A 292 -2.58 0.77 18.27
N LYS A 293 -1.99 -0.17 19.03
CA LYS A 293 -2.56 -0.70 20.27
C LYS A 293 -2.72 0.35 21.37
N ALA A 294 -1.85 1.33 21.41
CA ALA A 294 -1.97 2.45 22.34
C ALA A 294 -3.29 3.22 22.16
N ILE A 295 -3.78 3.31 20.92
CA ILE A 295 -5.01 4.04 20.56
C ILE A 295 -6.23 3.11 20.58
N HIS A 296 -6.18 1.96 19.87
CA HIS A 296 -7.36 1.14 19.56
C HIS A 296 -7.59 -0.03 20.53
N LYS A 297 -6.58 -0.42 21.34
CA LYS A 297 -6.64 -1.56 22.24
C LYS A 297 -6.92 -2.92 21.56
N GLU A 298 -6.67 -2.99 20.25
CA GLU A 298 -6.81 -4.18 19.41
C GLU A 298 -5.57 -4.40 18.52
N GLU A 299 -5.45 -5.57 17.89
CA GLU A 299 -4.37 -5.83 16.94
C GLU A 299 -4.60 -5.10 15.63
N PRO A 300 -3.56 -4.45 15.05
CA PRO A 300 -3.66 -3.87 13.71
C PRO A 300 -3.72 -4.95 12.63
N ALA A 301 -4.25 -4.59 11.46
CA ALA A 301 -4.23 -5.43 10.27
C ALA A 301 -3.18 -4.96 9.26
N ALA A 302 -2.71 -5.87 8.40
CA ALA A 302 -1.60 -5.65 7.47
C ALA A 302 -1.78 -4.39 6.58
N PHE A 303 -2.97 -4.18 6.03
CA PHE A 303 -3.20 -3.01 5.17
C PHE A 303 -3.13 -1.66 5.90
N GLY A 304 -3.31 -1.62 7.20
CA GLY A 304 -3.04 -0.43 8.02
C GLY A 304 -1.56 -0.09 8.06
N ALA A 305 -0.69 -1.10 8.05
CA ALA A 305 0.75 -0.93 8.01
C ALA A 305 1.24 -0.22 6.72
N HIS A 306 0.53 -0.39 5.59
CA HIS A 306 0.85 0.34 4.36
C HIS A 306 0.71 1.87 4.54
N LEU A 307 -0.35 2.32 5.20
CA LEU A 307 -0.52 3.74 5.50
C LEU A 307 0.54 4.23 6.49
N TRP A 308 0.87 3.43 7.51
CA TRP A 308 1.94 3.75 8.44
C TRP A 308 3.28 3.90 7.72
N ASP A 309 3.64 2.98 6.83
CA ASP A 309 4.88 3.00 6.07
C ASP A 309 5.01 4.25 5.19
N SER A 310 3.90 4.75 4.66
CA SER A 310 3.93 6.00 3.90
C SER A 310 4.44 7.17 4.75
N MET A 311 4.06 7.22 6.02
CA MET A 311 4.54 8.25 6.94
C MET A 311 5.98 8.03 7.40
N VAL A 312 6.44 6.77 7.50
CA VAL A 312 7.86 6.48 7.76
C VAL A 312 8.74 6.99 6.61
N LEU A 313 8.31 6.80 5.35
CA LEU A 313 9.02 7.35 4.18
C LEU A 313 9.05 8.89 4.20
N VAL A 314 7.91 9.50 4.50
CA VAL A 314 7.82 10.97 4.63
C VAL A 314 8.74 11.45 5.77
N GLU A 315 8.72 10.81 6.94
CA GLU A 315 9.58 11.14 8.09
C GLU A 315 11.06 11.13 7.70
N ASN A 316 11.50 10.13 6.94
CA ASN A 316 12.88 10.02 6.46
C ASN A 316 13.25 11.13 5.46
N ALA A 317 12.30 11.58 4.64
CA ALA A 317 12.53 12.60 3.61
C ALA A 317 12.44 14.04 4.15
N MET A 318 11.72 14.26 5.26
CA MET A 318 11.45 15.58 5.83
C MET A 318 12.69 16.43 6.09
N PRO A 319 13.81 15.93 6.68
CA PRO A 319 14.98 16.78 6.97
C PRO A 319 15.59 17.42 5.73
N ALA A 320 15.56 16.72 4.58
CA ALA A 320 16.04 17.27 3.30
C ALA A 320 15.04 18.29 2.72
N ALA A 321 13.75 17.97 2.77
CA ALA A 321 12.69 18.85 2.27
C ALA A 321 12.64 20.19 3.02
N LEU A 322 12.80 20.19 4.34
CA LEU A 322 12.80 21.39 5.19
C LEU A 322 13.99 22.32 4.95
N LYS A 323 15.11 21.80 4.40
CA LYS A 323 16.24 22.66 4.00
C LYS A 323 15.95 23.48 2.75
N ALA A 324 15.06 23.01 1.88
CA ALA A 324 14.74 23.66 0.60
C ALA A 324 13.52 24.59 0.71
N GLY A 325 12.57 24.29 1.61
CA GLY A 325 11.36 25.08 1.76
C GLY A 325 10.57 24.73 3.00
N LYS A 326 9.46 25.46 3.20
CA LYS A 326 8.51 25.19 4.29
C LYS A 326 7.32 24.39 3.76
N PRO A 327 6.67 23.53 4.58
CA PRO A 327 5.39 22.94 4.22
C PRO A 327 4.42 23.99 3.63
N GLY A 328 3.69 23.61 2.60
CA GLY A 328 2.81 24.49 1.81
C GLY A 328 3.48 25.10 0.57
N SER A 329 4.82 25.10 0.46
CA SER A 329 5.50 25.67 -0.71
C SER A 329 5.77 24.62 -1.82
N ALA A 330 5.94 25.09 -3.05
CA ALA A 330 6.29 24.26 -4.19
C ALA A 330 7.70 23.68 -4.05
N GLU A 331 8.64 24.46 -3.54
CA GLU A 331 10.02 24.09 -3.27
C GLU A 331 10.08 22.92 -2.27
N PHE A 332 9.28 23.00 -1.22
CA PHE A 332 9.17 21.93 -0.23
C PHE A 332 8.67 20.62 -0.88
N ARG A 333 7.58 20.65 -1.67
CA ARG A 333 7.06 19.46 -2.33
C ARG A 333 8.04 18.83 -3.33
N ALA A 334 8.74 19.68 -4.08
CA ALA A 334 9.78 19.21 -5.02
C ALA A 334 10.94 18.54 -4.28
N ALA A 335 11.44 19.17 -3.22
CA ALA A 335 12.51 18.61 -2.40
C ALA A 335 12.09 17.34 -1.65
N LEU A 336 10.83 17.27 -1.21
CA LEU A 336 10.27 16.06 -0.59
C LEU A 336 10.25 14.89 -1.60
N ARG A 337 9.82 15.15 -2.85
CA ARG A 337 9.90 14.17 -3.93
C ARG A 337 11.33 13.69 -4.16
N ASP A 338 12.28 14.59 -4.28
CA ASP A 338 13.70 14.27 -4.52
C ASP A 338 14.29 13.47 -3.33
N ALA A 339 13.88 13.80 -2.12
CA ALA A 339 14.33 13.09 -0.93
C ALA A 339 13.74 11.66 -0.83
N LEU A 340 12.48 11.48 -1.24
CA LEU A 340 11.87 10.14 -1.33
C LEU A 340 12.61 9.24 -2.34
N GLU A 341 12.99 9.76 -3.51
CA GLU A 341 13.81 9.03 -4.51
C GLU A 341 15.14 8.53 -3.94
N ASN A 342 15.68 9.23 -2.97
CA ASN A 342 17.01 8.95 -2.43
C ASN A 342 16.99 8.19 -1.09
N GLY A 343 15.82 7.76 -0.64
CA GLY A 343 15.64 6.95 0.57
C GLY A 343 16.36 5.61 0.45
N LYS A 344 17.28 5.32 1.37
CA LYS A 344 18.10 4.10 1.35
C LYS A 344 18.00 3.34 2.66
N GLN A 345 17.91 1.99 2.55
CA GLN A 345 17.94 1.08 3.69
C GLN A 345 16.86 1.38 4.74
N ILE A 346 15.66 1.76 4.29
CA ILE A 346 14.54 2.05 5.19
C ILE A 346 13.78 0.75 5.42
N TYR A 347 13.87 0.22 6.65
CA TYR A 347 13.06 -0.92 7.07
C TYR A 347 11.65 -0.47 7.37
N LEU A 348 10.70 -1.09 6.67
CA LEU A 348 9.27 -0.84 6.71
C LEU A 348 8.53 -2.10 7.15
N ASN A 349 7.25 -1.99 7.45
CA ASN A 349 6.38 -3.15 7.69
C ASN A 349 6.34 -4.10 6.48
N ASN A 350 6.45 -3.53 5.29
CA ASN A 350 6.40 -4.26 4.03
C ASN A 350 7.75 -4.82 3.58
N GLY A 351 8.85 -4.45 4.22
CA GLY A 351 10.18 -4.93 3.85
C GLY A 351 11.26 -3.85 3.89
N LEU A 352 12.31 -4.02 3.09
CA LEU A 352 13.43 -3.09 3.00
C LEU A 352 13.33 -2.25 1.72
N SER A 353 13.13 -0.94 1.86
CA SER A 353 13.04 0.01 0.76
C SER A 353 14.38 0.67 0.45
N ASN A 354 14.75 0.68 -0.85
CA ASN A 354 15.93 1.35 -1.43
C ASN A 354 15.51 2.07 -2.73
N MET A 355 14.83 3.20 -2.62
CA MET A 355 14.34 3.93 -3.79
C MET A 355 15.46 4.61 -4.57
N SER A 356 15.20 4.85 -5.85
CA SER A 356 16.09 5.59 -6.76
C SER A 356 15.27 6.35 -7.81
N PRO A 357 15.83 7.30 -8.56
CA PRO A 357 15.12 8.03 -9.63
C PRO A 357 14.48 7.14 -10.70
N THR A 358 14.94 5.90 -10.85
CA THR A 358 14.38 4.94 -11.80
C THR A 358 13.57 3.82 -11.16
N ASN A 359 13.52 3.77 -9.82
CA ASN A 359 12.80 2.75 -9.06
C ASN A 359 12.14 3.35 -7.81
N HIS A 360 10.90 3.79 -7.94
CA HIS A 360 10.09 4.34 -6.84
C HIS A 360 9.33 3.29 -6.04
N ASN A 361 9.63 2.01 -6.23
CA ASN A 361 9.22 0.93 -5.34
C ASN A 361 10.30 0.60 -4.31
N GLY A 362 11.55 0.45 -4.76
CA GLY A 362 12.72 0.29 -3.90
C GLY A 362 12.85 -1.08 -3.22
N TYR A 363 11.88 -1.97 -3.32
CA TYR A 363 11.92 -3.31 -2.73
C TYR A 363 12.65 -4.31 -3.63
N ASP A 364 13.12 -5.39 -3.03
CA ASP A 364 13.70 -6.56 -3.69
C ASP A 364 13.15 -7.87 -3.08
N GLU A 365 13.67 -9.01 -3.54
CA GLU A 365 13.18 -10.33 -3.13
C GLU A 365 13.28 -10.60 -1.61
N ARG A 366 14.10 -9.86 -0.87
CA ARG A 366 14.19 -9.96 0.60
C ARG A 366 12.90 -9.50 1.29
N SER A 367 12.05 -8.78 0.59
CA SER A 367 10.75 -8.28 1.08
C SER A 367 9.58 -9.24 0.75
N ALA A 368 9.84 -10.37 0.09
CA ALA A 368 8.83 -11.34 -0.32
C ALA A 368 8.91 -12.60 0.55
N PHE A 369 8.24 -12.60 1.69
CA PHE A 369 8.16 -13.76 2.58
C PHE A 369 7.11 -14.74 2.08
N LEU A 370 7.42 -16.05 2.10
CA LEU A 370 6.43 -17.08 1.84
C LEU A 370 5.59 -17.31 3.09
N ILE A 371 4.28 -17.14 2.97
CA ILE A 371 3.33 -17.20 4.08
C ILE A 371 2.25 -18.22 3.74
N LYS A 372 1.85 -19.01 4.75
CA LYS A 372 0.80 -20.03 4.65
C LYS A 372 -0.31 -19.76 5.64
N VAL A 373 -1.53 -20.04 5.23
CA VAL A 373 -2.64 -20.14 6.18
C VAL A 373 -2.56 -21.48 6.90
N GLU A 374 -2.36 -21.47 8.21
CA GLU A 374 -2.22 -22.65 9.04
C GLU A 374 -2.88 -22.46 10.40
N GLY A 375 -3.86 -23.33 10.71
CA GLY A 375 -4.64 -23.24 11.94
C GLY A 375 -5.42 -21.92 12.05
N GLY A 376 -5.91 -21.40 10.92
CA GLY A 376 -6.64 -20.13 10.86
C GLY A 376 -5.77 -18.89 11.13
N LYS A 377 -4.45 -18.99 10.90
CA LYS A 377 -3.50 -17.88 11.07
C LYS A 377 -2.53 -17.84 9.90
N PHE A 378 -1.94 -16.68 9.67
CA PHE A 378 -0.82 -16.53 8.75
C PHE A 378 0.48 -16.95 9.43
N ARG A 379 1.27 -17.80 8.79
CA ARG A 379 2.52 -18.36 9.30
C ARG A 379 3.61 -18.32 8.23
N LEU A 380 4.83 -18.08 8.68
CA LEU A 380 6.01 -18.18 7.81
C LEU A 380 6.18 -19.62 7.33
N VAL A 381 6.32 -19.83 6.02
CA VAL A 381 6.71 -21.13 5.46
C VAL A 381 8.17 -21.41 5.81
N LYS A 382 8.40 -22.54 6.49
CA LYS A 382 9.74 -23.00 6.90
C LYS A 382 10.44 -23.81 5.84
#